data_3c3f6754d50d7c768c3cc2eefaa69d26
#
_entry.id   3c3f6754d50d7c768c3cc2eefaa69d26
#
_cell.length_a   1.000
_cell.length_b   1.000
_cell.length_c   1.000
_cell.angle_alpha   90.00
_cell.angle_beta   90.00
_cell.angle_gamma   90.00
#
_symmetry.space_group_name_H-M   'P 1'
#
loop_
_entity.id
_entity.type
_entity.pdbx_description
1 polymer ?
#
loop_
_entity_poly.entity_id
_entity_poly.type
_entity_poly.pdbx_seq_one_letter_code
_entity_poly.pdbx_strand_id
1 'polypeptide(L)'
;MDAEFLKEPSNAGHLYQQVGLIFQNSDIQLFNTTVAEELAFGPRQLGLTEEEINQRVNDTLALLEIEHLKERIPYHLSGGEKKLVAIASVLTMNPSVLLFDEPFNGLSPKYQRIIVELLEELKTAGKTIIISSHHFDQIASIVERVLLFSEEHTITTSYSKMDWENHPEQRKAFTTC
;
A
#
# COMPACT_ATOMS: atom_id res chain seq x y z
N MET A 1 -20.30 -0.91 -4.80
CA MET A 1 -19.83 -0.76 -6.21
C MET A 1 -20.29 -2.00 -6.93
N ASP A 2 -21.21 -1.86 -7.87
CA ASP A 2 -21.83 -3.01 -8.53
C ASP A 2 -20.88 -3.65 -9.53
N ALA A 3 -20.94 -4.99 -9.66
CA ALA A 3 -20.08 -5.75 -10.59
C ALA A 3 -20.26 -5.32 -12.06
N GLU A 4 -21.37 -4.68 -12.37
CA GLU A 4 -21.67 -4.12 -13.70
C GLU A 4 -20.88 -2.84 -13.98
N PHE A 5 -20.60 -2.02 -12.96
CA PHE A 5 -19.79 -0.80 -13.07
C PHE A 5 -18.35 -1.11 -13.54
N LEU A 6 -17.79 -2.25 -13.13
CA LEU A 6 -16.44 -2.67 -13.49
C LEU A 6 -16.30 -3.17 -14.94
N LYS A 7 -17.41 -3.45 -15.63
CA LYS A 7 -17.40 -3.99 -17.00
C LYS A 7 -17.30 -2.90 -18.08
N GLU A 8 -17.55 -1.65 -17.74
CA GLU A 8 -17.47 -0.54 -18.69
C GLU A 8 -16.05 0.05 -18.73
N PRO A 9 -15.38 0.07 -19.90
CA PRO A 9 -14.02 0.63 -20.03
C PRO A 9 -13.91 2.10 -19.60
N SER A 10 -14.99 2.88 -19.72
CA SER A 10 -15.09 4.28 -19.27
C SER A 10 -14.91 4.44 -17.75
N ASN A 11 -15.23 3.40 -16.97
CA ASN A 11 -15.16 3.43 -15.51
C ASN A 11 -13.79 2.99 -14.96
N ALA A 12 -12.91 2.43 -15.80
CA ALA A 12 -11.57 2.00 -15.38
C ALA A 12 -10.75 3.17 -14.79
N GLY A 13 -10.83 4.36 -15.40
CA GLY A 13 -10.17 5.56 -14.90
C GLY A 13 -10.61 5.94 -13.48
N HIS A 14 -11.91 5.86 -13.19
CA HIS A 14 -12.45 6.11 -11.85
C HIS A 14 -12.01 5.04 -10.83
N LEU A 15 -11.89 3.78 -11.26
CA LEU A 15 -11.40 2.71 -10.37
C LEU A 15 -9.96 2.96 -9.96
N TYR A 16 -9.07 3.29 -10.91
CA TYR A 16 -7.65 3.58 -10.64
C TYR A 16 -7.44 4.83 -9.77
N GLN A 17 -8.39 5.76 -9.77
CA GLN A 17 -8.37 6.90 -8.85
C GLN A 17 -8.75 6.52 -7.42
N GLN A 18 -9.61 5.52 -7.24
CA GLN A 18 -10.14 5.12 -5.94
C GLN A 18 -9.36 3.99 -5.27
N VAL A 19 -8.71 3.14 -6.06
CA VAL A 19 -8.02 1.94 -5.57
C VAL A 19 -6.54 2.02 -5.93
N GLY A 20 -5.70 2.14 -4.92
CA GLY A 20 -4.25 2.09 -5.05
C GLY A 20 -3.73 0.67 -4.77
N LEU A 21 -2.87 0.16 -5.63
CA LEU A 21 -2.21 -1.15 -5.47
C LEU A 21 -0.71 -0.94 -5.29
N ILE A 22 -0.17 -1.51 -4.23
CA ILE A 22 1.25 -1.56 -3.92
C ILE A 22 1.73 -3.01 -4.07
N PHE A 23 2.56 -3.25 -5.08
CA PHE A 23 3.07 -4.58 -5.38
C PHE A 23 4.15 -5.04 -4.39
N GLN A 24 4.26 -6.36 -4.20
CA GLN A 24 5.35 -6.97 -3.43
C GLN A 24 6.71 -6.56 -3.96
N ASN A 25 6.92 -6.64 -5.27
CA ASN A 25 8.15 -6.21 -5.93
C ASN A 25 8.04 -4.76 -6.41
N SER A 26 8.75 -3.85 -5.74
CA SER A 26 8.74 -2.43 -6.06
C SER A 26 9.46 -2.10 -7.39
N ASP A 27 10.37 -2.95 -7.87
CA ASP A 27 11.11 -2.71 -9.12
C ASP A 27 10.21 -2.70 -10.36
N ILE A 28 9.07 -3.40 -10.31
CA ILE A 28 8.11 -3.41 -11.42
C ILE A 28 7.21 -2.18 -11.47
N GLN A 29 7.21 -1.40 -10.39
CA GLN A 29 6.34 -0.23 -10.23
C GLN A 29 7.06 1.08 -10.56
N LEU A 30 8.39 1.15 -10.34
CA LEU A 30 9.18 2.36 -10.47
C LEU A 30 9.86 2.45 -11.84
N PHE A 31 9.61 3.54 -12.59
CA PHE A 31 10.11 3.68 -13.97
C PHE A 31 10.56 5.11 -14.36
N ASN A 32 10.36 6.10 -13.50
CA ASN A 32 10.74 7.49 -13.78
C ASN A 32 12.20 7.80 -13.44
N THR A 33 12.67 8.96 -13.89
CA THR A 33 14.08 9.38 -13.77
C THR A 33 14.48 9.83 -12.38
N THR A 34 13.54 10.38 -11.61
CA THR A 34 13.75 10.78 -10.22
C THR A 34 12.58 10.34 -9.35
N VAL A 35 12.77 10.28 -8.04
CA VAL A 35 11.70 10.03 -7.08
C VAL A 35 10.61 11.10 -7.18
N ALA A 36 10.97 12.38 -7.36
CA ALA A 36 10.00 13.45 -7.55
C ALA A 36 9.10 13.20 -8.76
N GLU A 37 9.68 12.83 -9.91
CA GLU A 37 8.92 12.51 -11.12
C GLU A 37 8.07 11.25 -10.95
N GLU A 38 8.55 10.26 -10.22
CA GLU A 38 7.79 9.04 -9.89
C GLU A 38 6.51 9.38 -9.10
N LEU A 39 6.63 10.20 -8.07
CA LEU A 39 5.50 10.62 -7.25
C LEU A 39 4.55 11.58 -8.01
N ALA A 40 5.08 12.40 -8.90
CA ALA A 40 4.30 13.35 -9.69
C ALA A 40 3.50 12.70 -10.83
N PHE A 41 3.90 11.51 -11.26
CA PHE A 41 3.33 10.84 -12.44
C PHE A 41 1.81 10.62 -12.32
N GLY A 42 1.36 9.97 -11.25
CA GLY A 42 -0.06 9.69 -11.02
C GLY A 42 -0.92 10.96 -10.96
N PRO A 43 -0.59 11.93 -10.07
CA PRO A 43 -1.29 13.21 -9.99
C PRO A 43 -1.37 13.97 -11.32
N ARG A 44 -0.30 13.93 -12.13
CA ARG A 44 -0.29 14.55 -13.46
C ARG A 44 -1.26 13.87 -14.42
N GLN A 45 -1.40 12.54 -14.38
CA GLN A 45 -2.41 11.81 -15.14
C GLN A 45 -3.85 12.12 -14.69
N LEU A 46 -4.03 12.53 -13.43
CA LEU A 46 -5.33 13.00 -12.92
C LEU A 46 -5.65 14.45 -13.33
N GLY A 47 -4.75 15.13 -14.03
CA GLY A 47 -4.93 16.51 -14.50
C GLY A 47 -4.81 17.57 -13.42
N LEU A 48 -4.12 17.27 -12.32
CA LEU A 48 -3.84 18.26 -11.27
C LEU A 48 -2.87 19.33 -11.78
N THR A 49 -2.94 20.50 -11.17
CA THR A 49 -1.98 21.59 -11.45
C THR A 49 -0.60 21.25 -10.89
N GLU A 50 0.45 21.82 -11.49
CA GLU A 50 1.83 21.60 -10.99
C GLU A 50 2.02 22.07 -9.54
N GLU A 51 1.26 23.06 -9.08
CA GLU A 51 1.27 23.51 -7.67
C GLU A 51 0.70 22.43 -6.75
N GLU A 52 -0.46 21.87 -7.09
CA GLU A 52 -1.08 20.76 -6.32
C GLU A 52 -0.21 19.50 -6.35
N ILE A 53 0.42 19.19 -7.49
CA ILE A 53 1.34 18.06 -7.64
C ILE A 53 2.54 18.26 -6.70
N ASN A 54 3.20 19.40 -6.76
CA ASN A 54 4.35 19.70 -5.92
C ASN A 54 4.00 19.63 -4.42
N GLN A 55 2.83 20.15 -4.04
CA GLN A 55 2.36 20.06 -2.66
C GLN A 55 2.20 18.60 -2.23
N ARG A 56 1.47 17.78 -3.01
CA ARG A 56 1.26 16.35 -2.71
C ARG A 56 2.55 15.56 -2.65
N VAL A 57 3.48 15.81 -3.58
CA VAL A 57 4.80 15.16 -3.59
C VAL A 57 5.56 15.48 -2.30
N ASN A 58 5.64 16.76 -1.92
CA ASN A 58 6.38 17.16 -0.72
C ASN A 58 5.73 16.62 0.56
N ASP A 59 4.40 16.69 0.68
CA ASP A 59 3.67 16.17 1.83
C ASP A 59 3.87 14.65 1.98
N THR A 60 3.83 13.92 0.86
CA THR A 60 4.01 12.46 0.88
C THR A 60 5.46 12.07 1.20
N LEU A 61 6.45 12.80 0.69
CA LEU A 61 7.85 12.58 1.04
C LEU A 61 8.10 12.81 2.53
N ALA A 62 7.52 13.86 3.10
CA ALA A 62 7.62 14.16 4.52
C ALA A 62 6.92 13.10 5.39
N LEU A 63 5.71 12.67 4.99
CA LEU A 63 4.96 11.61 5.67
C LEU A 63 5.76 10.31 5.82
N LEU A 64 6.57 9.97 4.82
CA LEU A 64 7.38 8.74 4.78
C LEU A 64 8.84 8.95 5.21
N GLU A 65 9.22 10.15 5.63
CA GLU A 65 10.59 10.52 6.03
C GLU A 65 11.64 10.28 4.92
N ILE A 66 11.26 10.49 3.66
CA ILE A 66 12.12 10.23 2.48
C ILE A 66 12.41 11.48 1.64
N GLU A 67 12.30 12.69 2.18
CA GLU A 67 12.56 13.94 1.48
C GLU A 67 13.98 13.97 0.86
N HIS A 68 14.94 13.35 1.55
CA HIS A 68 16.33 13.23 1.12
C HIS A 68 16.51 12.38 -0.14
N LEU A 69 15.49 11.63 -0.57
CA LEU A 69 15.50 10.81 -1.78
C LEU A 69 14.92 11.55 -3.01
N LYS A 70 14.31 12.73 -2.83
CA LYS A 70 13.52 13.43 -3.84
C LYS A 70 14.17 13.50 -5.21
N GLU A 71 15.46 13.85 -5.27
CA GLU A 71 16.23 14.02 -6.51
C GLU A 71 17.00 12.74 -6.91
N ARG A 72 16.84 11.65 -6.16
CA ARG A 72 17.53 10.40 -6.45
C ARG A 72 16.86 9.65 -7.60
N ILE A 73 17.65 8.85 -8.29
CA ILE A 73 17.18 7.93 -9.33
C ILE A 73 16.62 6.68 -8.62
N PRO A 74 15.36 6.29 -8.83
CA PRO A 74 14.74 5.14 -8.14
C PRO A 74 15.54 3.83 -8.30
N TYR A 75 16.13 3.60 -9.45
CA TYR A 75 16.95 2.40 -9.72
C TYR A 75 18.15 2.26 -8.77
N HIS A 76 18.72 3.36 -8.26
CA HIS A 76 19.88 3.37 -7.36
C HIS A 76 19.53 3.27 -5.87
N LEU A 77 18.26 3.17 -5.53
CA LEU A 77 17.79 3.06 -4.16
C LEU A 77 17.95 1.63 -3.61
N SER A 78 18.10 1.52 -2.29
CA SER A 78 17.99 0.23 -1.60
C SER A 78 16.58 -0.34 -1.72
N GLY A 79 16.40 -1.65 -1.50
CA GLY A 79 15.08 -2.29 -1.58
C GLY A 79 14.03 -1.65 -0.64
N GLY A 80 14.44 -1.26 0.57
CA GLY A 80 13.54 -0.58 1.51
C GLY A 80 13.15 0.82 1.06
N GLU A 81 14.10 1.60 0.53
CA GLU A 81 13.82 2.92 -0.04
C GLU A 81 12.90 2.82 -1.26
N LYS A 82 13.14 1.86 -2.16
CA LYS A 82 12.26 1.57 -3.30
C LYS A 82 10.83 1.25 -2.87
N LYS A 83 10.66 0.46 -1.80
CA LYS A 83 9.34 0.13 -1.25
C LYS A 83 8.63 1.40 -0.76
N LEU A 84 9.31 2.27 -0.02
CA LEU A 84 8.70 3.53 0.44
C LEU A 84 8.35 4.45 -0.75
N VAL A 85 9.21 4.54 -1.77
CA VAL A 85 8.92 5.32 -2.98
C VAL A 85 7.74 4.75 -3.76
N ALA A 86 7.62 3.42 -3.87
CA ALA A 86 6.47 2.78 -4.50
C ALA A 86 5.16 3.02 -3.72
N ILE A 87 5.20 3.00 -2.40
CA ILE A 87 4.05 3.39 -1.56
C ILE A 87 3.73 4.87 -1.79
N ALA A 88 4.73 5.74 -1.74
CA ALA A 88 4.58 7.18 -1.95
C ALA A 88 3.90 7.52 -3.29
N SER A 89 4.31 6.87 -4.39
CA SER A 89 3.74 7.12 -5.71
C SER A 89 2.24 6.81 -5.81
N VAL A 90 1.76 5.85 -5.02
CA VAL A 90 0.33 5.54 -4.92
C VAL A 90 -0.39 6.54 -4.02
N LEU A 91 0.22 6.93 -2.89
CA LEU A 91 -0.40 7.86 -1.93
C LEU A 91 -0.63 9.25 -2.50
N THR A 92 0.24 9.74 -3.42
CA THR A 92 0.06 11.03 -4.08
C THR A 92 -1.25 11.15 -4.87
N MET A 93 -1.83 10.02 -5.30
CA MET A 93 -3.16 9.98 -5.94
C MET A 93 -4.31 10.05 -4.93
N ASN A 94 -4.02 9.89 -3.63
CA ASN A 94 -4.99 9.93 -2.53
C ASN A 94 -6.17 8.95 -2.68
N PRO A 95 -5.94 7.66 -2.99
CA PRO A 95 -7.02 6.70 -3.16
C PRO A 95 -7.80 6.48 -1.86
N SER A 96 -9.06 6.04 -1.96
CA SER A 96 -9.90 5.69 -0.80
C SER A 96 -9.66 4.25 -0.32
N VAL A 97 -9.20 3.38 -1.20
CA VAL A 97 -8.86 1.98 -0.92
C VAL A 97 -7.41 1.72 -1.27
N LEU A 98 -6.67 1.08 -0.39
CA LEU A 98 -5.27 0.72 -0.57
C LEU A 98 -5.10 -0.79 -0.42
N LEU A 99 -4.49 -1.39 -1.42
CA LEU A 99 -4.15 -2.81 -1.47
C LEU A 99 -2.63 -2.94 -1.33
N PHE A 100 -2.17 -3.59 -0.26
CA PHE A 100 -0.76 -3.86 -0.03
C PHE A 100 -0.48 -5.36 -0.20
N ASP A 101 0.39 -5.68 -1.14
CA ASP A 101 0.84 -7.05 -1.35
C ASP A 101 2.21 -7.24 -0.68
N GLU A 102 2.23 -8.05 0.39
CA GLU A 102 3.41 -8.37 1.20
C GLU A 102 4.29 -7.15 1.50
N PRO A 103 3.76 -6.09 2.17
CA PRO A 103 4.46 -4.81 2.28
C PRO A 103 5.72 -4.86 3.14
N PHE A 104 5.88 -5.88 3.98
CA PHE A 104 7.00 -5.99 4.94
C PHE A 104 8.16 -6.87 4.46
N ASN A 105 7.96 -7.59 3.36
CA ASN A 105 8.95 -8.54 2.85
C ASN A 105 10.30 -7.87 2.52
N GLY A 106 11.38 -8.44 3.08
CA GLY A 106 12.75 -7.99 2.80
C GLY A 106 13.12 -6.64 3.45
N LEU A 107 12.27 -6.08 4.33
CA LEU A 107 12.51 -4.79 4.96
C LEU A 107 13.25 -4.91 6.29
N SER A 108 14.16 -3.95 6.54
CA SER A 108 14.76 -3.76 7.85
C SER A 108 13.71 -3.28 8.87
N PRO A 109 13.94 -3.48 10.19
CA PRO A 109 13.01 -3.02 11.23
C PRO A 109 12.67 -1.53 11.17
N LYS A 110 13.61 -0.70 10.69
CA LYS A 110 13.37 0.74 10.49
C LYS A 110 12.24 0.98 9.49
N TYR A 111 12.31 0.37 8.31
CA TYR A 111 11.31 0.57 7.26
C TYR A 111 9.98 -0.10 7.60
N GLN A 112 10.01 -1.25 8.28
CA GLN A 112 8.79 -1.89 8.78
C GLN A 112 8.01 -0.96 9.72
N ARG A 113 8.71 -0.29 10.66
CA ARG A 113 8.09 0.68 11.57
C ARG A 113 7.43 1.84 10.82
N ILE A 114 8.12 2.45 9.85
CA ILE A 114 7.56 3.53 9.05
C ILE A 114 6.26 3.10 8.35
N ILE A 115 6.23 1.87 7.80
CA ILE A 115 5.01 1.36 7.15
C ILE A 115 3.89 1.12 8.16
N VAL A 116 4.18 0.59 9.35
CA VAL A 116 3.16 0.39 10.40
C VAL A 116 2.56 1.74 10.83
N GLU A 117 3.39 2.74 11.11
CA GLU A 117 2.97 4.09 11.47
C GLU A 117 2.10 4.72 10.37
N LEU A 118 2.51 4.59 9.11
CA LEU A 118 1.72 5.02 7.96
C LEU A 118 0.34 4.33 7.91
N LEU A 119 0.28 3.01 8.10
CA LEU A 119 -0.98 2.26 8.05
C LEU A 119 -1.94 2.71 9.17
N GLU A 120 -1.43 3.04 10.36
CA GLU A 120 -2.22 3.60 11.46
C GLU A 120 -2.77 4.99 11.12
N GLU A 121 -1.96 5.85 10.50
CA GLU A 121 -2.40 7.17 10.04
C GLU A 121 -3.46 7.08 8.94
N LEU A 122 -3.26 6.22 7.94
CA LEU A 122 -4.23 5.98 6.87
C LEU A 122 -5.56 5.45 7.40
N LYS A 123 -5.52 4.54 8.37
CA LYS A 123 -6.70 4.04 9.07
C LYS A 123 -7.43 5.16 9.81
N THR A 124 -6.71 6.00 10.53
CA THR A 124 -7.26 7.16 11.25
C THR A 124 -7.89 8.17 10.28
N ALA A 125 -7.30 8.33 9.10
CA ALA A 125 -7.84 9.15 8.00
C ALA A 125 -9.06 8.52 7.30
N GLY A 126 -9.55 7.35 7.75
CA GLY A 126 -10.74 6.68 7.21
C GLY A 126 -10.52 5.94 5.89
N LYS A 127 -9.29 5.63 5.54
CA LYS A 127 -8.98 4.82 4.35
C LYS A 127 -9.33 3.35 4.58
N THR A 128 -9.76 2.68 3.53
CA THR A 128 -9.89 1.21 3.54
C THR A 128 -8.54 0.59 3.15
N ILE A 129 -8.02 -0.27 4.02
CA ILE A 129 -6.72 -0.90 3.82
C ILE A 129 -6.92 -2.42 3.75
N ILE A 130 -6.40 -3.04 2.69
CA ILE A 130 -6.36 -4.49 2.53
C ILE A 130 -4.89 -4.90 2.39
N ILE A 131 -4.45 -5.85 3.21
CA ILE A 131 -3.06 -6.32 3.23
C ILE A 131 -3.06 -7.82 3.02
N SER A 132 -2.36 -8.30 1.99
CA SER A 132 -1.93 -9.69 1.93
C SER A 132 -0.62 -9.81 2.70
N SER A 133 -0.52 -10.73 3.65
CA SER A 133 0.71 -10.97 4.41
C SER A 133 0.68 -12.32 5.09
N HIS A 134 1.85 -12.95 5.16
CA HIS A 134 2.11 -14.10 6.03
C HIS A 134 2.76 -13.69 7.37
N HIS A 135 2.96 -12.39 7.61
CA HIS A 135 3.55 -11.82 8.83
C HIS A 135 2.48 -11.11 9.68
N PHE A 136 1.51 -11.86 10.20
CA PHE A 136 0.41 -11.29 10.97
C PHE A 136 0.86 -10.45 12.17
N ASP A 137 1.91 -10.86 12.88
CA ASP A 137 2.38 -10.19 14.09
C ASP A 137 2.76 -8.73 13.85
N GLN A 138 3.18 -8.36 12.64
CA GLN A 138 3.56 -7.00 12.27
C GLN A 138 2.36 -6.05 12.12
N ILE A 139 1.19 -6.60 11.81
CA ILE A 139 -0.05 -5.85 11.56
C ILE A 139 -1.13 -6.09 12.60
N ALA A 140 -0.87 -6.93 13.59
CA ALA A 140 -1.86 -7.33 14.59
C ALA A 140 -2.52 -6.15 15.32
N SER A 141 -1.78 -5.04 15.54
CA SER A 141 -2.32 -3.84 16.21
C SER A 141 -3.39 -3.12 15.38
N ILE A 142 -3.23 -3.10 14.05
CA ILE A 142 -4.05 -2.31 13.12
C ILE A 142 -5.16 -3.11 12.45
N VAL A 143 -5.06 -4.44 12.40
CA VAL A 143 -6.04 -5.32 11.76
C VAL A 143 -7.37 -5.29 12.50
N GLU A 144 -8.47 -5.17 11.76
CA GLU A 144 -9.85 -5.26 12.26
C GLU A 144 -10.54 -6.56 11.85
N ARG A 145 -10.16 -7.10 10.69
CA ARG A 145 -10.71 -8.33 10.13
C ARG A 145 -9.64 -9.16 9.45
N VAL A 146 -9.69 -10.46 9.60
CA VAL A 146 -8.82 -11.43 8.93
C VAL A 146 -9.67 -12.26 7.99
N LEU A 147 -9.24 -12.42 6.74
CA LEU A 147 -9.84 -13.27 5.74
C LEU A 147 -8.86 -14.41 5.43
N LEU A 148 -9.31 -15.65 5.58
CA LEU A 148 -8.52 -16.81 5.20
C LEU A 148 -8.94 -17.31 3.81
N PHE A 149 -7.93 -17.59 2.99
CA PHE A 149 -8.11 -18.16 1.65
C PHE A 149 -7.76 -19.65 1.67
N SER A 150 -8.49 -20.45 0.90
CA SER A 150 -8.15 -21.85 0.62
C SER A 150 -7.11 -21.95 -0.50
N GLU A 151 -6.63 -23.18 -0.74
CA GLU A 151 -5.78 -23.50 -1.90
C GLU A 151 -6.48 -23.25 -3.24
N GLU A 152 -7.82 -23.31 -3.27
CA GLU A 152 -8.63 -22.95 -4.44
C GLU A 152 -8.86 -21.45 -4.60
N HIS A 153 -8.13 -20.61 -3.86
CA HIS A 153 -8.19 -19.15 -3.89
C HIS A 153 -9.57 -18.55 -3.56
N THR A 154 -10.36 -19.25 -2.73
CA THR A 154 -11.64 -18.77 -2.22
C THR A 154 -11.55 -18.39 -0.75
N ILE A 155 -12.37 -17.41 -0.32
CA ILE A 155 -12.46 -17.04 1.09
C ILE A 155 -13.20 -18.15 1.83
N THR A 156 -12.53 -18.84 2.75
CA THR A 156 -13.10 -19.90 3.56
C THR A 156 -13.73 -19.37 4.85
N THR A 157 -13.07 -18.39 5.46
CA THR A 157 -13.50 -17.89 6.77
C THR A 157 -13.12 -16.42 6.93
N SER A 158 -13.94 -15.69 7.69
CA SER A 158 -13.70 -14.32 8.10
C SER A 158 -13.77 -14.22 9.61
N TYR A 159 -12.75 -13.63 10.23
CA TYR A 159 -12.67 -13.39 11.66
C TYR A 159 -12.66 -11.89 11.97
N SER A 160 -13.34 -11.47 13.04
CA SER A 160 -13.02 -10.21 13.69
C SER A 160 -11.63 -10.30 14.35
N LYS A 161 -11.03 -9.16 14.70
CA LYS A 161 -9.76 -9.13 15.44
C LYS A 161 -9.85 -9.98 16.72
N MET A 162 -10.90 -9.79 17.49
CA MET A 162 -11.11 -10.49 18.76
C MET A 162 -11.26 -12.01 18.57
N ASP A 163 -12.02 -12.45 17.53
CA ASP A 163 -12.17 -13.87 17.24
C ASP A 163 -10.85 -14.50 16.80
N TRP A 164 -10.06 -13.77 15.98
CA TRP A 164 -8.75 -14.21 15.54
C TRP A 164 -7.76 -14.39 16.70
N GLU A 165 -7.75 -13.45 17.63
CA GLU A 165 -6.91 -13.52 18.83
C GLU A 165 -7.23 -14.74 19.71
N ASN A 166 -8.47 -15.20 19.71
CA ASN A 166 -8.96 -16.36 20.47
C ASN A 166 -8.74 -17.73 19.77
N HIS A 167 -8.19 -17.74 18.53
CA HIS A 167 -7.94 -18.98 17.76
C HIS A 167 -6.44 -19.21 17.50
N PRO A 168 -5.64 -19.53 18.53
CA PRO A 168 -4.17 -19.65 18.40
C PRO A 168 -3.73 -20.81 17.49
N GLU A 169 -4.52 -21.87 17.33
CA GLU A 169 -4.23 -22.99 16.42
C GLU A 169 -4.24 -22.55 14.94
N GLN A 170 -5.12 -21.65 14.56
CA GLN A 170 -5.20 -21.12 13.19
C GLN A 170 -4.09 -20.13 12.92
N ARG A 171 -3.69 -19.36 13.94
CA ARG A 171 -2.52 -18.47 13.85
C ARG A 171 -1.23 -19.24 13.59
N LYS A 172 -1.05 -20.43 14.21
CA LYS A 172 0.11 -21.29 13.97
C LYS A 172 0.15 -21.85 12.57
N ALA A 173 -0.99 -22.25 12.00
CA ALA A 173 -1.06 -22.73 10.62
C ALA A 173 -0.66 -21.63 9.61
N PHE A 174 -0.92 -20.37 9.93
CA PHE A 174 -0.58 -19.21 9.10
C PHE A 174 0.92 -18.85 9.12
N THR A 175 1.64 -19.20 10.19
CA THR A 175 3.08 -18.89 10.36
C THR A 175 4.01 -20.00 9.88
N THR A 176 3.49 -21.11 9.38
CA THR A 176 4.28 -22.31 9.01
C THR A 176 4.40 -22.54 7.50
N CYS A 177 3.98 -21.58 6.66
CA CYS A 177 4.17 -21.63 5.20
C CYS A 177 5.41 -20.85 4.74
#